data_c31fd4ec20c60543da8afbdc4c2668c7
#
_entry.id   c31fd4ec20c60543da8afbdc4c2668c7
#
_cell.length_a   1.000
_cell.length_b   1.000
_cell.length_c   1.000
_cell.angle_alpha   90.00
_cell.angle_beta   90.00
_cell.angle_gamma   90.00
#
_symmetry.space_group_name_H-M   'P 1'
#
loop_
_entity.id
_entity.type
_entity.pdbx_description
1 polymer ?
#
loop_
_entity_poly.entity_id
_entity_poly.type
_entity_poly.pdbx_seq_one_letter_code
_entity_poly.pdbx_strand_id
1 'polypeptide(L)'
;MLDREFFKEEDLPVKELTEVEIKDEIRRAKLRALHLLTAMDRTEAMLREKLEASYCPQAVDEAIGYVKSYGYLDDERYVRNYIESKSRNKSHRQIEQELFLKKGVSKEDIRRGFETAMVADVTEVVEKYLKKRKIDPKNCDYEQKQKFFAYKMRKGFQIEDLKKVFDLT
;
A
#
# COMPACT_ATOMS: atom_id res chain seq x y z
N MET A 1 39.03 -39.50 -16.46
CA MET A 1 37.76 -39.17 -15.78
C MET A 1 38.12 -38.24 -14.64
N LEU A 2 37.87 -36.97 -14.82
CA LEU A 2 38.12 -35.93 -13.82
C LEU A 2 36.79 -35.62 -13.17
N ASP A 3 36.63 -36.01 -11.91
CA ASP A 3 35.49 -35.69 -11.08
C ASP A 3 35.41 -34.16 -10.88
N ARG A 4 34.39 -33.56 -11.47
CA ARG A 4 34.00 -32.20 -11.14
C ARG A 4 33.25 -32.23 -9.80
N GLU A 5 33.98 -32.04 -8.70
CA GLU A 5 33.33 -31.67 -7.45
C GLU A 5 32.59 -30.35 -7.64
N PHE A 6 31.27 -30.44 -7.60
CA PHE A 6 30.38 -29.30 -7.52
C PHE A 6 30.59 -28.63 -6.15
N PHE A 7 31.30 -27.52 -6.11
CA PHE A 7 31.28 -26.62 -4.97
C PHE A 7 29.86 -26.08 -4.85
N LYS A 8 29.16 -26.48 -3.79
CA LYS A 8 27.88 -25.87 -3.43
C LYS A 8 28.15 -24.45 -2.98
N GLU A 9 27.40 -23.48 -3.52
CA GLU A 9 27.47 -22.06 -3.15
C GLU A 9 27.15 -21.77 -1.66
N GLU A 10 26.78 -22.80 -0.90
CA GLU A 10 26.39 -22.72 0.52
C GLU A 10 27.60 -22.66 1.51
N ASP A 11 28.83 -22.83 1.05
CA ASP A 11 30.03 -22.88 1.91
C ASP A 11 30.92 -21.62 1.87
N LEU A 12 30.44 -20.52 1.30
CA LEU A 12 31.17 -19.26 1.42
C LEU A 12 30.93 -18.70 2.83
N PRO A 13 31.99 -18.43 3.63
CA PRO A 13 31.79 -17.83 4.94
C PRO A 13 31.08 -16.48 4.77
N VAL A 14 29.89 -16.34 5.36
CA VAL A 14 29.23 -15.05 5.47
C VAL A 14 30.20 -14.16 6.24
N LYS A 15 30.77 -13.17 5.56
CA LYS A 15 31.72 -12.22 6.17
C LYS A 15 30.98 -11.49 7.30
N GLU A 16 31.27 -11.85 8.54
CA GLU A 16 30.77 -11.09 9.69
C GLU A 16 31.33 -9.67 9.64
N LEU A 17 30.46 -8.68 9.65
CA LEU A 17 30.84 -7.27 9.68
C LEU A 17 31.47 -6.93 11.03
N THR A 18 32.54 -6.17 11.01
CA THR A 18 33.12 -5.62 12.25
C THR A 18 32.21 -4.56 12.86
N GLU A 19 32.37 -4.29 14.16
CA GLU A 19 31.59 -3.24 14.84
C GLU A 19 31.72 -1.85 14.17
N VAL A 20 32.85 -1.56 13.58
CA VAL A 20 33.09 -0.29 12.87
C VAL A 20 32.32 -0.25 11.56
N GLU A 21 32.33 -1.34 10.80
CA GLU A 21 31.57 -1.49 9.55
C GLU A 21 30.06 -1.40 9.82
N ILE A 22 29.56 -2.03 10.89
CA ILE A 22 28.15 -1.95 11.29
C ILE A 22 27.75 -0.51 11.64
N LYS A 23 28.56 0.23 12.41
CA LYS A 23 28.29 1.63 12.74
C LYS A 23 28.23 2.52 11.50
N ASP A 24 29.11 2.31 10.53
CA ASP A 24 29.09 3.04 9.27
C ASP A 24 27.85 2.67 8.41
N GLU A 25 27.47 1.41 8.37
CA GLU A 25 26.23 0.98 7.72
C GLU A 25 24.99 1.61 8.35
N ILE A 26 24.90 1.64 9.67
CA ILE A 26 23.80 2.31 10.40
C ILE A 26 23.71 3.79 9.99
N ARG A 27 24.83 4.48 9.96
CA ARG A 27 24.86 5.89 9.55
C ARG A 27 24.36 6.09 8.12
N ARG A 28 24.83 5.26 7.18
CA ARG A 28 24.41 5.29 5.77
C ARG A 28 22.94 4.90 5.59
N ALA A 29 22.46 3.88 6.33
CA ALA A 29 21.06 3.46 6.30
C ALA A 29 20.13 4.58 6.80
N LYS A 30 20.48 5.28 7.89
CA LYS A 30 19.72 6.44 8.41
C LYS A 30 19.62 7.56 7.37
N LEU A 31 20.72 7.93 6.73
CA LEU A 31 20.72 8.94 5.65
C LEU A 31 19.87 8.48 4.45
N ARG A 32 19.96 7.21 4.07
CA ARG A 32 19.17 6.65 2.97
C ARG A 32 17.69 6.64 3.30
N ALA A 33 17.30 6.28 4.53
CA ALA A 33 15.92 6.32 4.99
C ALA A 33 15.33 7.73 4.90
N LEU A 34 16.04 8.73 5.42
CA LEU A 34 15.62 10.13 5.31
C LEU A 34 15.44 10.57 3.85
N HIS A 35 16.41 10.27 3.00
CA HIS A 35 16.31 10.59 1.58
C HIS A 35 15.09 9.94 0.91
N LEU A 36 14.81 8.67 1.21
CA LEU A 36 13.66 7.95 0.66
C LEU A 36 12.32 8.55 1.11
N LEU A 37 12.23 8.99 2.39
CA LEU A 37 11.02 9.61 2.94
C LEU A 37 10.83 11.06 2.46
N THR A 38 11.91 11.79 2.21
CA THR A 38 11.83 13.13 1.62
C THR A 38 11.28 13.08 0.19
N ALA A 39 11.60 12.03 -0.57
CA ALA A 39 11.12 11.89 -1.95
C ALA A 39 9.63 11.53 -2.03
N MET A 40 9.12 10.69 -1.12
CA MET A 40 7.72 10.32 -1.04
C MET A 40 7.39 9.60 0.27
N ASP A 41 6.15 9.76 0.75
CA ASP A 41 5.64 8.99 1.89
C ASP A 41 5.68 7.47 1.63
N ARG A 42 6.10 6.73 2.66
CA ARG A 42 6.22 5.27 2.62
C ARG A 42 5.70 4.68 3.92
N THR A 43 5.23 3.43 3.85
CA THR A 43 5.01 2.60 5.05
C THR A 43 6.34 2.03 5.56
N GLU A 44 6.36 1.56 6.81
CA GLU A 44 7.52 0.86 7.36
C GLU A 44 7.95 -0.31 6.48
N ALA A 45 7.00 -1.14 6.04
CA ALA A 45 7.26 -2.29 5.18
C ALA A 45 7.94 -1.87 3.85
N MET A 46 7.44 -0.80 3.21
CA MET A 46 8.04 -0.28 1.98
C MET A 46 9.44 0.31 2.17
N LEU A 47 9.68 0.95 3.32
CA LEU A 47 10.99 1.52 3.63
C LEU A 47 11.99 0.41 3.96
N ARG A 48 11.56 -0.56 4.76
CA ARG A 48 12.33 -1.74 5.16
C ARG A 48 12.79 -2.52 3.93
N GLU A 49 11.89 -2.87 3.00
CA GLU A 49 12.21 -3.53 1.73
C GLU A 49 13.32 -2.80 0.94
N LYS A 50 13.28 -1.47 0.93
CA LYS A 50 14.29 -0.67 0.23
C LYS A 50 15.65 -0.64 0.93
N LEU A 51 15.66 -0.70 2.25
CA LEU A 51 16.90 -0.69 3.02
C LEU A 51 17.56 -2.09 3.06
N GLU A 52 16.77 -3.14 3.21
CA GLU A 52 17.24 -4.53 3.23
C GLU A 52 17.98 -4.94 1.94
N ALA A 53 17.68 -4.29 0.82
CA ALA A 53 18.41 -4.51 -0.43
C ALA A 53 19.89 -4.07 -0.39
N SER A 54 20.33 -3.31 0.64
CA SER A 54 21.66 -2.69 0.64
C SER A 54 22.34 -2.65 2.01
N TYR A 55 21.66 -2.99 3.09
CA TYR A 55 22.18 -2.85 4.45
C TYR A 55 21.88 -4.10 5.28
N CYS A 56 22.72 -4.40 6.27
CA CYS A 56 22.50 -5.49 7.18
C CYS A 56 21.25 -5.28 8.06
N PRO A 57 20.62 -6.34 8.59
CA PRO A 57 19.39 -6.24 9.38
C PRO A 57 19.48 -5.26 10.56
N GLN A 58 20.59 -5.26 11.28
CA GLN A 58 20.82 -4.35 12.40
C GLN A 58 20.80 -2.87 11.95
N ALA A 59 21.44 -2.56 10.83
CA ALA A 59 21.46 -1.20 10.30
C ALA A 59 20.07 -0.75 9.82
N VAL A 60 19.28 -1.68 9.27
CA VAL A 60 17.88 -1.44 8.87
C VAL A 60 17.03 -1.13 10.10
N ASP A 61 17.07 -1.96 11.14
CA ASP A 61 16.28 -1.77 12.36
C ASP A 61 16.61 -0.44 13.05
N GLU A 62 17.89 -0.11 13.16
CA GLU A 62 18.34 1.17 13.70
C GLU A 62 17.87 2.37 12.86
N ALA A 63 17.88 2.25 11.54
CA ALA A 63 17.42 3.32 10.66
C ALA A 63 15.89 3.51 10.76
N ILE A 64 15.12 2.42 10.79
CA ILE A 64 13.66 2.45 10.98
C ILE A 64 13.32 3.08 12.33
N GLY A 65 13.93 2.60 13.42
CA GLY A 65 13.75 3.17 14.76
C GLY A 65 14.04 4.67 14.82
N TYR A 66 15.13 5.09 14.18
CA TYR A 66 15.51 6.50 14.09
C TYR A 66 14.43 7.35 13.40
N VAL A 67 13.97 6.99 12.20
CA VAL A 67 12.98 7.80 11.47
C VAL A 67 11.61 7.79 12.15
N LYS A 68 11.25 6.70 12.86
CA LYS A 68 10.03 6.64 13.68
C LYS A 68 10.11 7.58 14.88
N SER A 69 11.23 7.60 15.60
CA SER A 69 11.39 8.44 16.79
C SER A 69 11.29 9.94 16.50
N TYR A 70 11.60 10.35 15.27
CA TYR A 70 11.44 11.73 14.80
C TYR A 70 10.10 12.00 14.08
N GLY A 71 9.19 11.01 14.02
CA GLY A 71 7.89 11.16 13.36
C GLY A 71 7.95 11.28 11.83
N TYR A 72 9.09 10.97 11.21
CA TYR A 72 9.21 10.96 9.75
C TYR A 72 8.51 9.76 9.11
N LEU A 73 8.43 8.64 9.85
CA LEU A 73 7.71 7.43 9.46
C LEU A 73 6.51 7.25 10.37
N ASP A 74 5.31 7.27 9.78
CA ASP A 74 4.03 7.18 10.48
C ASP A 74 3.02 6.44 9.58
N ASP A 75 2.85 5.16 9.84
CA ASP A 75 1.97 4.30 9.05
C ASP A 75 0.49 4.67 9.23
N GLU A 76 0.07 5.15 10.41
CA GLU A 76 -1.32 5.59 10.61
C GLU A 76 -1.65 6.81 9.74
N ARG A 77 -0.77 7.80 9.72
CA ARG A 77 -0.89 8.98 8.86
C ARG A 77 -0.90 8.58 7.38
N TYR A 78 0.01 7.66 6.99
CA TYR A 78 0.06 7.15 5.62
C TYR A 78 -1.24 6.49 5.21
N VAL A 79 -1.76 5.58 6.03
CA VAL A 79 -3.01 4.83 5.78
C VAL A 79 -4.19 5.78 5.65
N ARG A 80 -4.36 6.71 6.59
CA ARG A 80 -5.42 7.72 6.56
C ARG A 80 -5.38 8.54 5.27
N ASN A 81 -4.24 9.13 4.93
CA ASN A 81 -4.06 9.93 3.71
C ASN A 81 -4.32 9.10 2.45
N TYR A 82 -3.90 7.84 2.45
CA TYR A 82 -4.13 6.93 1.33
C TYR A 82 -5.62 6.67 1.13
N ILE A 83 -6.35 6.34 2.20
CA ILE A 83 -7.80 6.11 2.18
C ILE A 83 -8.52 7.36 1.67
N GLU A 84 -8.26 8.53 2.24
CA GLU A 84 -8.90 9.80 1.84
C GLU A 84 -8.66 10.14 0.36
N SER A 85 -7.44 9.94 -0.11
CA SER A 85 -7.09 10.18 -1.52
C SER A 85 -7.76 9.19 -2.47
N LYS A 86 -7.82 7.90 -2.11
CA LYS A 86 -8.27 6.83 -3.01
C LYS A 86 -9.77 6.56 -2.93
N SER A 87 -10.45 6.89 -1.82
CA SER A 87 -11.90 6.72 -1.66
C SER A 87 -12.72 7.43 -2.75
N ARG A 88 -12.18 8.49 -3.32
CA ARG A 88 -12.81 9.24 -4.43
C ARG A 88 -12.89 8.47 -5.76
N ASN A 89 -12.20 7.35 -5.89
CA ASN A 89 -12.12 6.61 -7.16
C ASN A 89 -12.16 5.10 -7.01
N LYS A 90 -12.01 4.58 -5.80
CA LYS A 90 -11.91 3.14 -5.50
C LYS A 90 -12.90 2.74 -4.43
N SER A 91 -13.33 1.47 -4.47
CA SER A 91 -14.13 0.89 -3.40
C SER A 91 -13.26 0.65 -2.16
N HIS A 92 -13.90 0.54 -0.98
CA HIS A 92 -13.27 0.15 0.28
C HIS A 92 -12.40 -1.11 0.11
N ARG A 93 -12.96 -2.18 -0.50
CA ARG A 93 -12.25 -3.44 -0.73
C ARG A 93 -10.99 -3.28 -1.58
N GLN A 94 -11.02 -2.44 -2.61
CA GLN A 94 -9.83 -2.17 -3.44
C GLN A 94 -8.73 -1.46 -2.65
N ILE A 95 -9.11 -0.49 -1.82
CA ILE A 95 -8.16 0.26 -0.98
C ILE A 95 -7.53 -0.68 0.05
N GLU A 96 -8.35 -1.50 0.72
CA GLU A 96 -7.89 -2.51 1.68
C GLU A 96 -6.88 -3.47 1.05
N GLN A 97 -7.20 -4.04 -0.11
CA GLN A 97 -6.31 -4.95 -0.82
C GLN A 97 -4.98 -4.28 -1.22
N GLU A 98 -5.01 -3.03 -1.66
CA GLU A 98 -3.79 -2.31 -2.03
C GLU A 98 -2.92 -2.00 -0.83
N LEU A 99 -3.51 -1.56 0.28
CA LEU A 99 -2.79 -1.30 1.52
C LEU A 99 -2.16 -2.59 2.07
N PHE A 100 -2.91 -3.67 2.10
CA PHE A 100 -2.42 -4.96 2.60
C PHE A 100 -1.35 -5.58 1.69
N LEU A 101 -1.67 -5.79 0.39
CA LEU A 101 -0.82 -6.55 -0.52
C LEU A 101 0.36 -5.75 -1.10
N LYS A 102 0.18 -4.43 -1.30
CA LYS A 102 1.21 -3.62 -1.98
C LYS A 102 1.96 -2.67 -1.05
N LYS A 103 1.39 -2.39 0.13
CA LYS A 103 1.97 -1.43 1.06
C LYS A 103 2.42 -2.09 2.37
N GLY A 104 2.13 -3.39 2.55
CA GLY A 104 2.53 -4.16 3.70
C GLY A 104 1.91 -3.70 5.03
N VAL A 105 0.73 -3.04 4.96
CA VAL A 105 0.03 -2.56 6.15
C VAL A 105 -0.78 -3.68 6.77
N SER A 106 -0.82 -3.77 8.10
CA SER A 106 -1.61 -4.77 8.80
C SER A 106 -3.12 -4.52 8.62
N LYS A 107 -3.93 -5.59 8.67
CA LYS A 107 -5.40 -5.46 8.59
C LYS A 107 -5.96 -4.59 9.70
N GLU A 108 -5.35 -4.64 10.88
CA GLU A 108 -5.77 -3.85 12.05
C GLU A 108 -5.53 -2.35 11.82
N ASP A 109 -4.37 -1.98 11.27
CA ASP A 109 -4.07 -0.58 10.96
C ASP A 109 -4.94 -0.05 9.83
N ILE A 110 -5.26 -0.89 8.83
CA ILE A 110 -6.21 -0.55 7.77
C ILE A 110 -7.59 -0.29 8.35
N ARG A 111 -8.09 -1.16 9.24
CA ARG A 111 -9.38 -0.99 9.91
C ARG A 111 -9.44 0.33 10.68
N ARG A 112 -8.43 0.60 11.53
CA ARG A 112 -8.32 1.87 12.25
C ARG A 112 -8.25 3.08 11.32
N GLY A 113 -7.54 2.94 10.21
CA GLY A 113 -7.46 3.98 9.19
C GLY A 113 -8.84 4.34 8.60
N PHE A 114 -9.69 3.35 8.31
CA PHE A 114 -11.05 3.61 7.84
C PHE A 114 -11.98 4.23 8.88
N GLU A 115 -11.75 3.97 10.17
CA GLU A 115 -12.51 4.57 11.27
C GLU A 115 -12.20 6.07 11.45
N THR A 116 -10.99 6.48 11.09
CA THR A 116 -10.50 7.86 11.31
C THR A 116 -10.42 8.71 10.03
N ALA A 117 -10.41 8.09 8.85
CA ALA A 117 -10.30 8.78 7.58
C ALA A 117 -11.64 9.39 7.12
N MET A 118 -11.57 10.52 6.45
CA MET A 118 -12.71 11.12 5.74
C MET A 118 -12.92 10.38 4.41
N VAL A 119 -13.79 9.38 4.41
CA VAL A 119 -14.09 8.56 3.23
C VAL A 119 -15.11 9.27 2.36
N ALA A 120 -14.87 9.34 1.04
CA ALA A 120 -15.84 9.91 0.10
C ALA A 120 -17.12 9.05 0.03
N ASP A 121 -18.26 9.70 -0.14
CA ASP A 121 -19.53 8.99 -0.32
C ASP A 121 -19.47 8.12 -1.58
N VAL A 122 -19.83 6.85 -1.41
CA VAL A 122 -19.82 5.87 -2.49
C VAL A 122 -20.77 6.26 -3.62
N THR A 123 -21.91 6.88 -3.29
CA THR A 123 -22.89 7.36 -4.29
C THR A 123 -22.28 8.42 -5.18
N GLU A 124 -21.58 9.41 -4.63
CA GLU A 124 -20.85 10.43 -5.38
C GLU A 124 -19.78 9.83 -6.31
N VAL A 125 -19.06 8.81 -5.82
CA VAL A 125 -18.02 8.11 -6.61
C VAL A 125 -18.66 7.39 -7.80
N VAL A 126 -19.81 6.77 -7.60
CA VAL A 126 -20.54 6.05 -8.66
C VAL A 126 -21.12 7.05 -9.67
N GLU A 127 -21.76 8.11 -9.22
CA GLU A 127 -22.31 9.18 -10.09
C GLU A 127 -21.23 9.83 -10.96
N LYS A 128 -20.08 10.15 -10.37
CA LYS A 128 -18.93 10.70 -11.11
C LYS A 128 -18.47 9.75 -12.23
N TYR A 129 -18.49 8.45 -11.96
CA TYR A 129 -18.14 7.45 -12.97
C TYR A 129 -19.19 7.39 -14.09
N LEU A 130 -20.49 7.41 -13.75
CA LEU A 130 -21.59 7.44 -14.72
C LEU A 130 -21.53 8.66 -15.62
N LYS A 131 -21.31 9.85 -15.04
CA LYS A 131 -21.11 11.12 -15.80
C LYS A 131 -19.95 11.00 -16.78
N LYS A 132 -18.80 10.46 -16.33
CA LYS A 132 -17.63 10.26 -17.20
C LYS A 132 -17.92 9.33 -18.37
N ARG A 133 -18.77 8.33 -18.19
CA ARG A 133 -19.17 7.36 -19.21
C ARG A 133 -20.40 7.79 -20.02
N LYS A 134 -20.99 8.95 -19.70
CA LYS A 134 -22.21 9.45 -20.31
C LYS A 134 -23.39 8.44 -20.17
N ILE A 135 -23.46 7.76 -19.05
CA ILE A 135 -24.55 6.84 -18.71
C ILE A 135 -25.53 7.60 -17.81
N ASP A 136 -26.77 7.73 -18.27
CA ASP A 136 -27.86 8.29 -17.46
C ASP A 136 -28.52 7.16 -16.65
N PRO A 137 -28.44 7.16 -15.31
CA PRO A 137 -29.02 6.11 -14.49
C PRO A 137 -30.53 5.96 -14.65
N LYS A 138 -31.23 7.03 -15.06
CA LYS A 138 -32.70 7.04 -15.24
C LYS A 138 -33.14 6.51 -16.62
N ASN A 139 -32.29 6.67 -17.65
CA ASN A 139 -32.63 6.36 -19.04
C ASN A 139 -31.74 5.29 -19.68
N CYS A 140 -30.89 4.61 -18.90
CA CYS A 140 -30.07 3.53 -19.44
C CYS A 140 -30.91 2.26 -19.67
N ASP A 141 -30.60 1.52 -20.73
CA ASP A 141 -31.21 0.24 -20.98
C ASP A 141 -30.79 -0.84 -19.95
N TYR A 142 -31.57 -1.92 -19.90
CA TYR A 142 -31.37 -2.99 -18.93
C TYR A 142 -29.98 -3.67 -19.08
N GLU A 143 -29.50 -3.83 -20.31
CA GLU A 143 -28.22 -4.47 -20.60
C GLU A 143 -27.04 -3.61 -20.14
N GLN A 144 -27.08 -2.30 -20.41
CA GLN A 144 -26.08 -1.32 -19.93
C GLN A 144 -26.02 -1.30 -18.41
N LYS A 145 -27.17 -1.31 -17.75
CA LYS A 145 -27.29 -1.37 -16.31
C LYS A 145 -26.67 -2.64 -15.74
N GLN A 146 -27.00 -3.79 -16.27
CA GLN A 146 -26.42 -5.06 -15.85
C GLN A 146 -24.91 -5.10 -16.02
N LYS A 147 -24.40 -4.67 -17.16
CA LYS A 147 -22.94 -4.58 -17.41
C LYS A 147 -22.23 -3.67 -16.42
N PHE A 148 -22.87 -2.52 -16.12
CA PHE A 148 -22.32 -1.58 -15.12
C PHE A 148 -22.29 -2.19 -13.72
N PHE A 149 -23.38 -2.78 -13.25
CA PHE A 149 -23.45 -3.44 -11.94
C PHE A 149 -22.41 -4.56 -11.82
N ALA A 150 -22.36 -5.48 -12.80
CA ALA A 150 -21.38 -6.56 -12.83
C ALA A 150 -19.93 -6.02 -12.78
N TYR A 151 -19.63 -4.94 -13.50
CA TYR A 151 -18.32 -4.32 -13.48
C TYR A 151 -17.99 -3.72 -12.10
N LYS A 152 -18.90 -2.96 -11.50
CA LYS A 152 -18.68 -2.31 -10.20
C LYS A 152 -18.60 -3.31 -9.05
N MET A 153 -19.44 -4.34 -9.05
CA MET A 153 -19.39 -5.43 -8.06
C MET A 153 -18.06 -6.19 -8.11
N ARG A 154 -17.52 -6.48 -9.30
CA ARG A 154 -16.16 -7.04 -9.44
C ARG A 154 -15.07 -6.13 -8.88
N LYS A 155 -15.30 -4.81 -8.86
CA LYS A 155 -14.43 -3.82 -8.24
C LYS A 155 -14.64 -3.68 -6.73
N GLY A 156 -15.59 -4.46 -6.16
CA GLY A 156 -15.85 -4.50 -4.72
C GLY A 156 -16.80 -3.42 -4.20
N PHE A 157 -17.59 -2.80 -5.08
CA PHE A 157 -18.72 -1.95 -4.66
C PHE A 157 -19.89 -2.82 -4.22
N GLN A 158 -20.61 -2.40 -3.19
CA GLN A 158 -21.79 -3.10 -2.71
C GLN A 158 -22.98 -2.84 -3.63
N ILE A 159 -23.84 -3.84 -3.79
CA ILE A 159 -25.00 -3.73 -4.68
C ILE A 159 -26.02 -2.69 -4.16
N GLU A 160 -26.13 -2.56 -2.86
CA GLU A 160 -26.98 -1.60 -2.16
C GLU A 160 -26.63 -0.17 -2.52
N ASP A 161 -25.32 0.17 -2.57
CA ASP A 161 -24.83 1.48 -2.94
C ASP A 161 -25.09 1.79 -4.41
N LEU A 162 -24.93 0.79 -5.27
CA LEU A 162 -25.25 0.93 -6.69
C LEU A 162 -26.75 1.13 -6.92
N LYS A 163 -27.61 0.41 -6.18
CA LYS A 163 -29.06 0.58 -6.26
C LYS A 163 -29.51 1.99 -5.87
N LYS A 164 -28.93 2.58 -4.83
CA LYS A 164 -29.27 3.96 -4.42
C LYS A 164 -29.12 4.96 -5.56
N VAL A 165 -28.03 4.86 -6.34
CA VAL A 165 -27.76 5.78 -7.47
C VAL A 165 -28.74 5.59 -8.62
N PHE A 166 -29.35 4.41 -8.76
CA PHE A 166 -30.34 4.10 -9.81
C PHE A 166 -31.79 4.19 -9.31
N ASP A 167 -32.02 4.75 -8.10
CA ASP A 167 -33.35 4.84 -7.46
C ASP A 167 -34.08 3.50 -7.40
N LEU A 168 -33.34 2.42 -7.17
CA LEU A 168 -33.85 1.06 -7.02
C LEU A 168 -33.89 0.70 -5.53
N THR A 169 -34.91 1.12 -4.86
CA THR A 169 -35.26 0.70 -3.49
C THR A 169 -35.95 -0.64 -3.48
#